data_d755de7aa4d5bcecd85af73adf0de186
#
_entry.id   d755de7aa4d5bcecd85af73adf0de186
#
_cell.length_a   1.000
_cell.length_b   1.000
_cell.length_c   1.000
_cell.angle_alpha   90.00
_cell.angle_beta   90.00
_cell.angle_gamma   90.00
#
_symmetry.space_group_name_H-M   'P 1'
#
loop_
_entity.id
_entity.type
_entity.pdbx_description
1 polymer ?
#
loop_
_entity_poly.entity_id
_entity_poly.type
_entity_poly.pdbx_seq_one_letter_code
_entity_poly.pdbx_strand_id
1 'polypeptide(L)'
;GASVTFLIKDSVLSPLADAALKSFYYQRTAMPIEEQYAGQWHRMAGHPDNHVLIHPSAASPDRPAGTIVSSSKGWYDAGDYNKYIVNSGYSIGLMQSIYQLFLDYFSRQKINIPESNNHTPDLLDEMQFNLDWMLTMQDPEDGGVYHKLTTPFFEGFVKPVDCKQQRYVVQKSVTAALDFAAVMAQSSRLFASYEEDYPGFSKRALLAAEK
;
A
#
# COMPACT_ATOMS: atom_id res chain seq x y z
N GLY A 1 40.54 7.89 -21.03
CA GLY A 1 39.49 6.87 -20.88
C GLY A 1 38.29 7.25 -21.70
N ALA A 2 37.57 6.25 -22.24
CA ALA A 2 36.29 6.45 -22.92
C ALA A 2 35.15 6.00 -22.01
N SER A 3 34.03 6.73 -22.03
CA SER A 3 32.81 6.28 -21.37
C SER A 3 32.12 5.18 -22.20
N VAL A 4 31.21 4.46 -21.56
CA VAL A 4 30.28 3.60 -22.32
C VAL A 4 29.38 4.46 -23.20
N THR A 5 28.93 3.90 -24.35
CA THR A 5 27.94 4.57 -25.19
C THR A 5 26.61 4.70 -24.45
N PHE A 6 25.99 5.88 -24.48
CA PHE A 6 24.70 6.14 -23.90
C PHE A 6 23.81 6.97 -24.84
N LEU A 7 22.49 6.89 -24.67
CA LEU A 7 21.53 7.63 -25.45
C LEU A 7 21.15 8.95 -24.74
N ILE A 8 20.99 10.00 -25.52
CA ILE A 8 20.40 11.27 -25.06
C ILE A 8 19.08 11.45 -25.78
N LYS A 9 17.98 11.37 -25.06
CA LYS A 9 16.62 11.60 -25.57
C LYS A 9 15.66 11.91 -24.42
N ASP A 10 14.54 12.53 -24.68
CA ASP A 10 13.56 12.98 -23.65
C ASP A 10 13.02 11.85 -22.77
N SER A 11 12.83 10.66 -23.30
CA SER A 11 12.23 9.52 -22.58
C SER A 11 13.24 8.47 -22.12
N VAL A 12 14.54 8.80 -22.02
CA VAL A 12 15.59 7.82 -21.69
C VAL A 12 15.40 7.18 -20.31
N LEU A 13 14.82 7.91 -19.36
CA LEU A 13 14.58 7.45 -17.98
C LEU A 13 13.18 6.86 -17.76
N SER A 14 12.27 6.93 -18.76
CA SER A 14 10.91 6.39 -18.59
C SER A 14 10.89 4.91 -18.19
N PRO A 15 11.68 3.99 -18.79
CA PRO A 15 11.69 2.60 -18.35
C PRO A 15 12.13 2.42 -16.88
N LEU A 16 13.01 3.30 -16.39
CA LEU A 16 13.44 3.28 -14.99
C LEU A 16 12.30 3.75 -14.06
N ALA A 17 11.59 4.81 -14.46
CA ALA A 17 10.43 5.31 -13.70
C ALA A 17 9.31 4.26 -13.66
N ASP A 18 9.03 3.59 -14.79
CA ASP A 18 8.03 2.52 -14.86
C ASP A 18 8.44 1.33 -13.97
N ALA A 19 9.70 0.93 -14.00
CA ALA A 19 10.22 -0.14 -13.15
C ALA A 19 10.16 0.21 -11.65
N ALA A 20 10.46 1.47 -11.29
CA ALA A 20 10.38 1.95 -9.92
C ALA A 20 8.94 1.88 -9.38
N LEU A 21 7.94 2.32 -10.15
CA LEU A 21 6.55 2.20 -9.75
C LEU A 21 6.07 0.74 -9.77
N LYS A 22 6.47 -0.03 -10.78
CA LYS A 22 6.15 -1.46 -10.85
C LYS A 22 6.67 -2.24 -9.65
N SER A 23 7.72 -1.79 -8.97
CA SER A 23 8.24 -2.45 -7.77
C SER A 23 7.19 -2.55 -6.65
N PHE A 24 6.29 -1.59 -6.53
CA PHE A 24 5.19 -1.63 -5.55
C PHE A 24 4.19 -2.74 -5.85
N TYR A 25 3.86 -2.97 -7.12
CA TYR A 25 3.02 -4.11 -7.51
C TYR A 25 3.60 -5.44 -7.01
N TYR A 26 4.91 -5.62 -7.07
CA TYR A 26 5.55 -6.84 -6.55
C TYR A 26 5.47 -6.96 -5.02
N GLN A 27 5.23 -5.87 -4.30
CA GLN A 27 5.04 -5.86 -2.84
C GLN A 27 3.59 -6.10 -2.40
N ARG A 28 2.62 -6.16 -3.31
CA ARG A 28 1.22 -6.38 -2.96
C ARG A 28 1.04 -7.68 -2.17
N THR A 29 0.30 -7.62 -1.06
CA THR A 29 -0.05 -8.78 -0.22
C THR A 29 -1.42 -9.34 -0.59
N ALA A 30 -1.79 -10.49 -0.05
CA ALA A 30 -3.12 -11.10 -0.12
C ALA A 30 -3.61 -11.49 -1.52
N MET A 31 -2.83 -11.28 -2.56
CA MET A 31 -3.15 -11.66 -3.93
C MET A 31 -1.95 -12.34 -4.61
N PRO A 32 -2.16 -13.16 -5.65
CA PRO A 32 -1.08 -13.64 -6.49
C PRO A 32 -0.49 -12.47 -7.29
N ILE A 33 0.79 -12.52 -7.56
CA ILE A 33 1.43 -11.70 -8.58
C ILE A 33 1.44 -12.55 -9.85
N GLU A 34 0.55 -12.20 -10.79
CA GLU A 34 0.26 -13.04 -11.94
C GLU A 34 1.33 -12.92 -13.04
N GLU A 35 1.55 -14.02 -13.77
CA GLU A 35 2.55 -14.09 -14.82
C GLU A 35 2.32 -13.06 -15.95
N GLN A 36 1.08 -12.78 -16.30
CA GLN A 36 0.74 -11.79 -17.32
C GLN A 36 1.21 -10.36 -16.98
N TYR A 37 1.38 -10.04 -15.70
CA TYR A 37 1.87 -8.73 -15.24
C TYR A 37 3.32 -8.77 -14.77
N ALA A 38 3.86 -9.94 -14.42
CA ALA A 38 5.16 -10.08 -13.76
C ALA A 38 6.15 -10.98 -14.49
N GLY A 39 5.73 -11.70 -15.55
CA GLY A 39 6.58 -12.63 -16.26
C GLY A 39 7.19 -13.67 -15.30
N GLN A 40 8.48 -13.90 -15.42
CA GLN A 40 9.20 -14.87 -14.58
C GLN A 40 9.19 -14.55 -13.07
N TRP A 41 8.78 -13.34 -12.66
CA TRP A 41 8.74 -12.90 -11.26
C TRP A 41 7.36 -13.09 -10.63
N HIS A 42 6.47 -13.86 -11.28
CA HIS A 42 5.17 -14.21 -10.74
C HIS A 42 5.29 -15.01 -9.43
N ARG A 43 4.31 -14.92 -8.56
CA ARG A 43 4.26 -15.68 -7.30
C ARG A 43 2.84 -15.92 -6.82
N MET A 44 2.68 -16.96 -6.02
CA MET A 44 1.43 -17.24 -5.29
C MET A 44 1.13 -16.14 -4.27
N ALA A 45 -0.16 -16.02 -3.91
CA ALA A 45 -0.59 -15.15 -2.83
C ALA A 45 0.05 -15.57 -1.50
N GLY A 46 0.44 -14.56 -0.72
CA GLY A 46 0.87 -14.72 0.66
C GLY A 46 0.11 -13.78 1.57
N HIS A 47 0.02 -14.10 2.86
CA HIS A 47 -0.54 -13.25 3.91
C HIS A 47 -1.91 -12.66 3.55
N PRO A 48 -2.99 -13.47 3.47
CA PRO A 48 -4.33 -12.98 3.18
C PRO A 48 -4.82 -11.99 4.23
N ASP A 49 -4.25 -12.01 5.43
CA ASP A 49 -4.50 -11.10 6.56
C ASP A 49 -5.99 -10.93 6.90
N ASN A 50 -6.79 -11.96 6.66
CA ASN A 50 -8.21 -12.01 7.01
C ASN A 50 -8.45 -12.55 8.44
N HIS A 51 -7.39 -12.97 9.13
CA HIS A 51 -7.40 -13.49 10.50
C HIS A 51 -6.20 -12.94 11.27
N VAL A 52 -6.21 -11.63 11.50
CA VAL A 52 -5.19 -10.91 12.26
C VAL A 52 -5.71 -10.69 13.66
N LEU A 53 -4.86 -10.86 14.69
CA LEU A 53 -5.26 -10.69 16.08
C LEU A 53 -4.88 -9.32 16.60
N ILE A 54 -5.72 -8.78 17.48
CA ILE A 54 -5.35 -7.63 18.32
C ILE A 54 -4.30 -8.11 19.33
N HIS A 55 -3.08 -7.58 19.25
CA HIS A 55 -2.03 -7.85 20.23
C HIS A 55 -2.35 -7.21 21.58
N PRO A 56 -1.91 -7.77 22.73
CA PRO A 56 -2.14 -7.15 24.04
C PRO A 56 -1.75 -5.66 24.14
N SER A 57 -0.71 -5.23 23.39
CA SER A 57 -0.30 -3.80 23.36
C SER A 57 -1.29 -2.89 22.62
N ALA A 58 -2.22 -3.47 21.85
CA ALA A 58 -3.23 -2.75 21.07
C ALA A 58 -4.64 -2.91 21.64
N ALA A 59 -4.78 -3.68 22.73
CA ALA A 59 -6.08 -4.00 23.31
C ALA A 59 -6.76 -2.77 23.92
N SER A 60 -8.08 -2.71 23.77
CA SER A 60 -8.99 -1.75 24.42
C SER A 60 -10.20 -2.48 24.99
N PRO A 61 -11.06 -1.83 25.79
CA PRO A 61 -12.29 -2.43 26.28
C PRO A 61 -13.18 -2.97 25.15
N ASP A 62 -13.29 -2.24 24.06
CA ASP A 62 -14.15 -2.58 22.92
C ASP A 62 -13.47 -3.56 21.94
N ARG A 63 -12.14 -3.62 21.97
CA ARG A 63 -11.31 -4.52 21.14
C ARG A 63 -10.26 -5.23 22.00
N PRO A 64 -10.64 -6.23 22.81
CA PRO A 64 -9.73 -6.97 23.68
C PRO A 64 -8.66 -7.72 22.90
N ALA A 65 -7.56 -8.06 23.57
CA ALA A 65 -6.50 -8.88 23.01
C ALA A 65 -7.07 -10.21 22.48
N GLY A 66 -6.60 -10.63 21.31
CA GLY A 66 -7.09 -11.82 20.64
C GLY A 66 -8.35 -11.60 19.77
N THR A 67 -8.95 -10.41 19.77
CA THR A 67 -10.01 -10.06 18.80
C THR A 67 -9.48 -10.21 17.39
N ILE A 68 -10.26 -10.88 16.54
CA ILE A 68 -9.92 -11.09 15.13
C ILE A 68 -10.35 -9.87 14.33
N VAL A 69 -9.43 -9.37 13.49
CA VAL A 69 -9.68 -8.31 12.51
C VAL A 69 -9.22 -8.78 11.13
N SER A 70 -9.89 -8.30 10.08
CA SER A 70 -9.45 -8.48 8.71
C SER A 70 -8.71 -7.24 8.25
N SER A 71 -7.46 -7.40 7.76
CA SER A 71 -6.59 -6.31 7.34
C SER A 71 -5.82 -6.69 6.07
N SER A 72 -6.59 -7.11 5.06
CA SER A 72 -6.10 -7.58 3.75
C SER A 72 -5.55 -6.44 2.89
N LYS A 73 -4.93 -6.77 1.77
CA LYS A 73 -4.23 -5.83 0.88
C LYS A 73 -3.01 -5.16 1.54
N GLY A 74 -2.52 -4.10 0.91
CA GLY A 74 -1.31 -3.38 1.34
C GLY A 74 -0.03 -3.95 0.75
N TRP A 75 1.07 -3.28 1.02
CA TRP A 75 2.40 -3.68 0.58
C TRP A 75 3.22 -4.29 1.71
N TYR A 76 4.02 -5.29 1.39
CA TYR A 76 5.14 -5.66 2.25
C TYR A 76 6.10 -4.48 2.35
N ASP A 77 6.65 -4.26 3.53
CA ASP A 77 7.63 -3.18 3.74
C ASP A 77 8.97 -3.52 3.08
N ALA A 78 9.48 -4.71 3.38
CA ALA A 78 10.76 -5.20 2.87
C ALA A 78 10.74 -6.74 2.80
N GLY A 79 11.85 -7.41 3.15
CA GLY A 79 11.93 -8.87 3.25
C GLY A 79 11.35 -9.46 4.53
N ASP A 80 10.82 -8.64 5.43
CA ASP A 80 10.20 -9.06 6.69
C ASP A 80 8.69 -9.38 6.57
N TYR A 81 8.09 -9.12 5.43
CA TYR A 81 6.67 -9.33 5.11
C TYR A 81 5.67 -8.63 6.03
N ASN A 82 6.10 -7.70 6.87
CA ASN A 82 5.21 -6.89 7.69
C ASN A 82 4.70 -5.65 6.93
N LYS A 83 3.69 -4.99 7.49
CA LYS A 83 3.10 -3.77 6.91
C LYS A 83 3.11 -2.67 7.96
N TYR A 84 3.66 -1.51 7.61
CA TYR A 84 3.89 -0.39 8.52
C TYR A 84 3.15 0.85 8.02
N ILE A 85 2.35 1.49 8.88
CA ILE A 85 1.59 2.69 8.51
C ILE A 85 2.53 3.86 8.20
N VAL A 86 3.56 4.09 9.00
CA VAL A 86 4.48 5.23 8.79
C VAL A 86 5.24 5.07 7.47
N ASN A 87 5.77 3.89 7.18
CA ASN A 87 6.51 3.63 5.93
C ASN A 87 5.59 3.75 4.70
N SER A 88 4.38 3.20 4.80
CA SER A 88 3.34 3.35 3.78
C SER A 88 2.92 4.80 3.60
N GLY A 89 2.69 5.53 4.68
CA GLY A 89 2.32 6.94 4.66
C GLY A 89 3.39 7.80 3.98
N TYR A 90 4.65 7.58 4.31
CA TYR A 90 5.75 8.27 3.63
C TYR A 90 5.79 7.97 2.12
N SER A 91 5.69 6.70 1.73
CA SER A 91 5.70 6.30 0.32
C SER A 91 4.51 6.85 -0.45
N ILE A 92 3.30 6.75 0.11
CA ILE A 92 2.07 7.32 -0.48
C ILE A 92 2.18 8.85 -0.59
N GLY A 93 2.64 9.55 0.45
CA GLY A 93 2.82 11.00 0.42
C GLY A 93 3.78 11.47 -0.67
N LEU A 94 4.87 10.74 -0.91
CA LEU A 94 5.77 11.00 -2.04
C LEU A 94 5.08 10.75 -3.39
N MET A 95 4.36 9.64 -3.55
CA MET A 95 3.62 9.34 -4.78
C MET A 95 2.54 10.38 -5.07
N GLN A 96 1.80 10.83 -4.06
CA GLN A 96 0.82 11.91 -4.18
C GLN A 96 1.48 13.21 -4.65
N SER A 97 2.64 13.53 -4.08
CA SER A 97 3.38 14.74 -4.42
C SER A 97 3.90 14.71 -5.86
N ILE A 98 4.52 13.61 -6.29
CA ILE A 98 5.00 13.49 -7.68
C ILE A 98 3.85 13.45 -8.69
N TYR A 99 2.72 12.81 -8.35
CA TYR A 99 1.52 12.83 -9.18
C TYR A 99 1.05 14.27 -9.44
N GLN A 100 0.95 15.08 -8.39
CA GLN A 100 0.51 16.48 -8.53
C GLN A 100 1.52 17.35 -9.27
N LEU A 101 2.81 17.13 -9.05
CA LEU A 101 3.87 17.90 -9.72
C LEU A 101 4.03 17.55 -11.20
N PHE A 102 3.75 16.31 -11.58
CA PHE A 102 3.96 15.78 -12.95
C PHE A 102 2.70 15.10 -13.49
N LEU A 103 1.56 15.80 -13.32
CA LEU A 103 0.23 15.28 -13.68
C LEU A 103 0.16 14.76 -15.12
N ASP A 104 0.70 15.53 -16.09
CA ASP A 104 0.69 15.17 -17.51
C ASP A 104 1.45 13.88 -17.82
N TYR A 105 2.47 13.59 -17.04
CA TYR A 105 3.26 12.36 -17.18
C TYR A 105 2.50 11.18 -16.56
N PHE A 106 2.15 11.27 -15.29
CA PHE A 106 1.57 10.15 -14.55
C PHE A 106 0.14 9.81 -14.96
N SER A 107 -0.64 10.78 -15.48
CA SER A 107 -1.97 10.51 -16.02
C SER A 107 -1.96 9.60 -17.27
N ARG A 108 -0.82 9.49 -17.95
CA ARG A 108 -0.65 8.66 -19.17
C ARG A 108 0.25 7.46 -18.98
N GLN A 109 0.98 7.40 -17.86
CA GLN A 109 1.89 6.29 -17.58
C GLN A 109 1.10 4.99 -17.39
N LYS A 110 1.59 3.91 -17.98
CA LYS A 110 1.06 2.56 -17.80
C LYS A 110 2.19 1.65 -17.35
N ILE A 111 2.00 0.98 -16.22
CA ILE A 111 2.99 0.07 -15.63
C ILE A 111 2.57 -1.40 -15.70
N ASN A 112 1.51 -1.69 -16.45
CA ASN A 112 1.01 -3.05 -16.68
C ASN A 112 0.66 -3.77 -15.35
N ILE A 113 -0.30 -3.22 -14.60
CA ILE A 113 -0.90 -3.83 -13.41
C ILE A 113 -2.34 -4.26 -13.73
N PRO A 114 -3.02 -5.05 -12.88
CA PRO A 114 -4.38 -5.52 -13.15
C PRO A 114 -5.38 -4.40 -13.47
N GLU A 115 -5.19 -3.22 -12.89
CA GLU A 115 -6.06 -2.06 -13.04
C GLU A 115 -5.75 -1.20 -14.27
N SER A 116 -4.65 -1.45 -15.02
CA SER A 116 -4.17 -0.57 -16.11
C SER A 116 -5.18 -0.27 -17.23
N ASN A 117 -6.29 -0.99 -17.30
CA ASN A 117 -7.34 -0.80 -18.31
C ASN A 117 -8.55 0.03 -17.82
N ASN A 118 -8.55 0.50 -16.57
CA ASN A 118 -9.58 1.39 -16.07
C ASN A 118 -9.30 2.86 -16.46
N HIS A 119 -10.10 3.84 -15.96
CA HIS A 119 -9.92 5.26 -16.25
C HIS A 119 -8.94 5.94 -15.30
N THR A 120 -8.63 5.31 -14.18
CA THR A 120 -7.69 5.84 -13.17
C THR A 120 -6.24 5.65 -13.64
N PRO A 121 -5.35 6.63 -13.43
CA PRO A 121 -3.92 6.45 -13.67
C PRO A 121 -3.31 5.33 -12.83
N ASP A 122 -2.46 4.49 -13.43
CA ASP A 122 -1.85 3.34 -12.76
C ASP A 122 -1.13 3.68 -11.45
N LEU A 123 -0.55 4.88 -11.33
CA LEU A 123 0.06 5.34 -10.07
C LEU A 123 -0.99 5.48 -8.95
N LEU A 124 -2.17 6.00 -9.26
CA LEU A 124 -3.27 6.10 -8.30
C LEU A 124 -3.85 4.72 -7.97
N ASP A 125 -3.98 3.84 -8.96
CA ASP A 125 -4.43 2.46 -8.76
C ASP A 125 -3.51 1.71 -7.79
N GLU A 126 -2.20 1.85 -7.97
CA GLU A 126 -1.23 1.21 -7.09
C GLU A 126 -1.29 1.79 -5.67
N MET A 127 -1.42 3.12 -5.53
CA MET A 127 -1.63 3.75 -4.23
C MET A 127 -2.92 3.27 -3.56
N GLN A 128 -4.02 3.16 -4.33
CA GLN A 128 -5.33 2.76 -3.82
C GLN A 128 -5.29 1.36 -3.20
N PHE A 129 -4.53 0.43 -3.79
CA PHE A 129 -4.36 -0.90 -3.23
C PHE A 129 -3.81 -0.87 -1.79
N ASN A 130 -2.85 0.01 -1.52
CA ASN A 130 -2.28 0.16 -0.18
C ASN A 130 -3.14 1.03 0.75
N LEU A 131 -3.81 2.05 0.22
CA LEU A 131 -4.74 2.90 0.98
C LEU A 131 -5.93 2.10 1.53
N ASP A 132 -6.43 1.12 0.78
CA ASP A 132 -7.47 0.21 1.27
C ASP A 132 -7.00 -0.58 2.50
N TRP A 133 -5.76 -1.04 2.52
CA TRP A 133 -5.20 -1.66 3.72
C TRP A 133 -5.06 -0.65 4.86
N MET A 134 -4.55 0.55 4.58
CA MET A 134 -4.37 1.58 5.61
C MET A 134 -5.70 1.90 6.31
N LEU A 135 -6.82 1.97 5.57
CA LEU A 135 -8.15 2.17 6.15
C LEU A 135 -8.54 1.08 7.16
N THR A 136 -8.06 -0.15 6.98
CA THR A 136 -8.33 -1.24 7.94
C THR A 136 -7.54 -1.11 9.24
N MET A 137 -6.51 -0.27 9.24
CA MET A 137 -5.62 -0.04 10.38
C MET A 137 -6.13 1.07 11.32
N GLN A 138 -7.20 1.76 10.97
CA GLN A 138 -7.88 2.69 11.87
C GLN A 138 -8.88 1.95 12.75
N ASP A 139 -8.82 2.20 14.04
CA ASP A 139 -9.80 1.67 14.98
C ASP A 139 -11.14 2.40 14.81
N PRO A 140 -12.24 1.70 14.52
CA PRO A 140 -13.54 2.33 14.29
C PRO A 140 -14.12 2.99 15.56
N GLU A 141 -13.67 2.63 16.76
CA GLU A 141 -14.22 3.17 18.01
C GLU A 141 -13.64 4.55 18.34
N ASP A 142 -12.32 4.70 18.29
CA ASP A 142 -11.65 5.92 18.73
C ASP A 142 -10.88 6.67 17.63
N GLY A 143 -10.87 6.16 16.40
CA GLY A 143 -10.14 6.76 15.28
C GLY A 143 -8.63 6.57 15.31
N GLY A 144 -8.09 6.05 16.39
CA GLY A 144 -6.64 5.81 16.51
C GLY A 144 -6.13 4.79 15.52
N VAL A 145 -4.90 4.96 15.05
CA VAL A 145 -4.32 4.14 14.00
C VAL A 145 -3.27 3.19 14.55
N TYR A 146 -3.44 1.89 14.29
CA TYR A 146 -2.47 0.86 14.67
C TYR A 146 -1.17 1.06 13.91
N HIS A 147 -0.04 0.96 14.63
CA HIS A 147 1.27 1.30 14.07
C HIS A 147 1.70 0.36 12.93
N LYS A 148 1.50 -0.94 13.11
CA LYS A 148 1.86 -1.96 12.12
C LYS A 148 1.04 -3.24 12.26
N LEU A 149 1.04 -4.02 11.18
CA LEU A 149 0.62 -5.41 11.14
C LEU A 149 1.88 -6.27 11.00
N THR A 150 2.08 -7.23 11.92
CA THR A 150 3.37 -7.92 12.06
C THR A 150 3.21 -9.35 12.52
N THR A 151 4.25 -10.16 12.34
CA THR A 151 4.48 -11.43 13.01
C THR A 151 5.25 -11.21 14.33
N PRO A 152 5.25 -12.17 15.28
CA PRO A 152 6.06 -12.11 16.51
C PRO A 152 7.56 -12.03 16.23
N PHE A 153 8.01 -12.69 15.16
CA PHE A 153 9.41 -12.75 14.73
C PHE A 153 9.48 -12.53 13.23
N PHE A 154 10.57 -11.94 12.76
CA PHE A 154 10.84 -11.81 11.34
C PHE A 154 11.04 -13.18 10.69
N GLU A 155 10.45 -13.34 9.50
CA GLU A 155 10.66 -14.50 8.68
C GLU A 155 12.10 -14.52 8.12
N GLY A 156 12.64 -15.70 7.86
CA GLY A 156 13.89 -15.83 7.13
C GLY A 156 13.69 -15.72 5.60
N PHE A 157 14.67 -16.18 4.84
CA PHE A 157 14.57 -16.24 3.37
C PHE A 157 13.59 -17.33 2.92
N VAL A 158 12.30 -17.01 2.99
CA VAL A 158 11.19 -17.89 2.60
C VAL A 158 10.25 -17.16 1.67
N LYS A 159 9.50 -17.87 0.85
CA LYS A 159 8.48 -17.26 0.00
C LYS A 159 7.29 -16.80 0.84
N PRO A 160 6.57 -15.72 0.45
CA PRO A 160 5.40 -15.24 1.19
C PRO A 160 4.34 -16.33 1.43
N VAL A 161 4.15 -17.25 0.48
CA VAL A 161 3.19 -18.34 0.59
C VAL A 161 3.55 -19.38 1.67
N ASP A 162 4.82 -19.47 2.04
CA ASP A 162 5.33 -20.41 3.04
C ASP A 162 5.33 -19.82 4.46
N CYS A 163 5.11 -18.52 4.61
CA CYS A 163 5.02 -17.83 5.90
C CYS A 163 3.66 -18.13 6.55
N LYS A 164 3.67 -18.78 7.71
CA LYS A 164 2.46 -19.27 8.39
C LYS A 164 2.31 -18.74 9.82
N GLN A 165 3.20 -17.85 10.25
CA GLN A 165 3.10 -17.28 11.59
C GLN A 165 1.82 -16.49 11.78
N GLN A 166 1.27 -16.51 13.01
CA GLN A 166 0.15 -15.67 13.38
C GLN A 166 0.52 -14.19 13.21
N ARG A 167 -0.40 -13.44 12.61
CA ARG A 167 -0.26 -11.99 12.39
C ARG A 167 -1.02 -11.21 13.44
N TYR A 168 -0.48 -10.04 13.80
CA TYR A 168 -1.03 -9.16 14.83
C TYR A 168 -1.03 -7.71 14.36
N VAL A 169 -2.04 -6.94 14.75
CA VAL A 169 -1.92 -5.48 14.84
C VAL A 169 -1.43 -5.12 16.24
N VAL A 170 -0.49 -4.17 16.31
CA VAL A 170 0.14 -3.73 17.57
C VAL A 170 -0.30 -2.32 17.92
N GLN A 171 0.17 -1.80 19.04
CA GLN A 171 -0.25 -0.52 19.61
C GLN A 171 -0.48 0.60 18.57
N LYS A 172 -1.43 1.48 18.85
CA LYS A 172 -1.63 2.73 18.12
C LYS A 172 -0.47 3.69 18.39
N SER A 173 -0.18 4.59 17.44
CA SER A 173 0.83 5.62 17.65
C SER A 173 0.42 6.94 17.01
N VAL A 174 0.90 8.03 17.59
CA VAL A 174 0.66 9.38 17.07
C VAL A 174 1.25 9.56 15.68
N THR A 175 2.44 9.02 15.42
CA THR A 175 3.08 9.08 14.11
C THR A 175 2.24 8.37 13.04
N ALA A 176 1.73 7.17 13.34
CA ALA A 176 0.85 6.46 12.41
C ALA A 176 -0.45 7.24 12.16
N ALA A 177 -1.06 7.83 13.19
CA ALA A 177 -2.27 8.62 13.03
C ALA A 177 -2.04 9.87 12.16
N LEU A 178 -0.95 10.60 12.38
CA LEU A 178 -0.63 11.81 11.61
C LEU A 178 -0.33 11.50 10.15
N ASP A 179 0.49 10.48 9.87
CA ASP A 179 0.80 10.07 8.50
C ASP A 179 -0.45 9.55 7.78
N PHE A 180 -1.27 8.76 8.48
CA PHE A 180 -2.54 8.26 7.97
C PHE A 180 -3.49 9.42 7.61
N ALA A 181 -3.73 10.35 8.54
CA ALA A 181 -4.61 11.49 8.33
C ALA A 181 -4.15 12.35 7.14
N ALA A 182 -2.84 12.63 7.04
CA ALA A 182 -2.28 13.43 5.96
C ALA A 182 -2.50 12.78 4.59
N VAL A 183 -2.17 11.49 4.43
CA VAL A 183 -2.31 10.82 3.13
C VAL A 183 -3.77 10.53 2.78
N MET A 184 -4.63 10.26 3.76
CA MET A 184 -6.07 10.07 3.52
C MET A 184 -6.75 11.37 3.09
N ALA A 185 -6.45 12.50 3.73
CA ALA A 185 -6.97 13.82 3.33
C ALA A 185 -6.55 14.18 1.91
N GLN A 186 -5.30 13.92 1.54
CA GLN A 186 -4.82 14.17 0.19
C GLN A 186 -5.42 13.19 -0.83
N SER A 187 -5.53 11.90 -0.49
CA SER A 187 -6.20 10.90 -1.32
C SER A 187 -7.64 11.26 -1.61
N SER A 188 -8.39 11.76 -0.63
CA SER A 188 -9.76 12.21 -0.84
C SER A 188 -9.86 13.20 -2.01
N ARG A 189 -8.96 14.17 -2.09
CA ARG A 189 -8.95 15.15 -3.18
C ARG A 189 -8.54 14.54 -4.53
N LEU A 190 -7.51 13.68 -4.52
CA LEU A 190 -6.98 13.08 -5.75
C LEU A 190 -7.98 12.11 -6.38
N PHE A 191 -8.69 11.34 -5.57
CA PHE A 191 -9.64 10.34 -6.04
C PHE A 191 -11.06 10.89 -6.30
N ALA A 192 -11.32 12.15 -6.02
CA ALA A 192 -12.64 12.76 -6.28
C ALA A 192 -13.07 12.71 -7.76
N SER A 193 -12.11 12.67 -8.69
CA SER A 193 -12.36 12.54 -10.12
C SER A 193 -12.48 11.10 -10.64
N TYR A 194 -12.30 10.11 -9.77
CA TYR A 194 -12.26 8.69 -10.13
C TYR A 194 -13.33 7.87 -9.42
N GLU A 195 -14.50 8.48 -9.23
CA GLU A 195 -15.62 7.86 -8.51
C GLU A 195 -16.21 6.65 -9.26
N GLU A 196 -16.03 6.58 -10.59
CA GLU A 196 -16.48 5.46 -11.42
C GLU A 196 -15.70 4.19 -11.10
N ASP A 197 -14.36 4.27 -10.98
CA ASP A 197 -13.50 3.14 -10.68
C ASP A 197 -13.46 2.83 -9.17
N TYR A 198 -13.59 3.89 -8.31
CA TYR A 198 -13.50 3.77 -6.85
C TYR A 198 -14.67 4.42 -6.12
N PRO A 199 -15.90 3.85 -6.24
CA PRO A 199 -17.12 4.45 -5.70
C PRO A 199 -17.02 4.72 -4.19
N GLY A 200 -17.25 5.98 -3.81
CA GLY A 200 -17.25 6.44 -2.42
C GLY A 200 -15.89 6.44 -1.72
N PHE A 201 -14.80 6.11 -2.42
CA PHE A 201 -13.47 6.09 -1.79
C PHE A 201 -13.04 7.48 -1.32
N SER A 202 -13.20 8.50 -2.14
CA SER A 202 -12.89 9.90 -1.80
C SER A 202 -13.55 10.33 -0.48
N LYS A 203 -14.83 10.03 -0.32
CA LYS A 203 -15.59 10.34 0.90
C LYS A 203 -15.10 9.52 2.11
N ARG A 204 -14.86 8.21 1.94
CA ARG A 204 -14.33 7.37 3.02
C ARG A 204 -12.96 7.84 3.50
N ALA A 205 -12.08 8.22 2.58
CA ALA A 205 -10.76 8.73 2.91
C ALA A 205 -10.84 10.04 3.71
N LEU A 206 -11.73 10.97 3.32
CA LEU A 206 -11.93 12.22 4.06
C LEU A 206 -12.42 11.94 5.49
N LEU A 207 -13.48 11.14 5.62
CA LEU A 207 -14.03 10.79 6.95
C LEU A 207 -13.00 10.09 7.85
N ALA A 208 -12.15 9.26 7.27
CA ALA A 208 -11.09 8.60 8.02
C ALA A 208 -9.99 9.59 8.46
N ALA A 209 -9.68 10.59 7.63
CA ALA A 209 -8.70 11.62 7.97
C ALA A 209 -9.18 12.59 9.07
N GLU A 210 -10.49 12.82 9.16
CA GLU A 210 -11.12 13.73 10.14
C GLU A 210 -11.37 13.07 11.50
N LYS A 211 -11.35 11.75 11.57
CA LYS A 211 -11.59 10.96 12.77
C LYS A 211 -10.34 10.78 13.63
#